data_ffacd0176c9bcce8f5a37b52c4173a16
#
_entry.id   ffacd0176c9bcce8f5a37b52c4173a16
#
_cell.length_a   1.000
_cell.length_b   1.000
_cell.length_c   1.000
_cell.angle_alpha   90.00
_cell.angle_beta   90.00
_cell.angle_gamma   90.00
#
_symmetry.space_group_name_H-M   'P 1'
#
loop_
_entity.id
_entity.type
_entity.pdbx_description
1 polymer ?
#
loop_
_entity_poly.entity_id
_entity_poly.type
_entity_poly.pdbx_seq_one_letter_code
_entity_poly.pdbx_strand_id
1 'polypeptide(L)'
;MPFVYGVNPYYLPDLGKISILDAPKGFEYEILEKSSIHNLYEIDNFNYALQYNFNSQRPEVLVTLAKYKGEVVGIASASDDCKTMWQIGVDVLLPYRGNGLAAVLVNMLTLEILNRGYIPYYSTDCSNVISQHVAVRAGYIPAWAHCFRTRI
;
A
#
# COMPACT_ATOMS: atom_id res chain seq x y z
N MET A 1 0.75 27.51 -23.84
CA MET A 1 0.06 26.78 -22.75
C MET A 1 1.11 26.26 -21.79
N PRO A 2 0.98 26.53 -20.49
CA PRO A 2 1.92 26.03 -19.50
C PRO A 2 1.76 24.54 -19.28
N PHE A 3 2.87 23.87 -18.96
CA PHE A 3 2.90 22.45 -18.58
C PHE A 3 3.47 22.31 -17.18
N VAL A 4 2.94 21.38 -16.42
CA VAL A 4 3.55 20.87 -15.20
C VAL A 4 4.19 19.52 -15.51
N TYR A 5 5.41 19.37 -15.06
CA TYR A 5 6.15 18.11 -15.16
C TYR A 5 6.17 17.45 -13.79
N GLY A 6 5.91 16.17 -13.73
CA GLY A 6 5.98 15.38 -12.52
C GLY A 6 6.83 14.13 -12.70
N VAL A 7 7.30 13.60 -11.59
CA VAL A 7 8.06 12.36 -11.52
C VAL A 7 7.53 11.55 -10.35
N ASN A 8 7.12 10.32 -10.63
CA ASN A 8 6.70 9.37 -9.60
C ASN A 8 7.71 8.23 -9.52
N PRO A 9 8.40 8.07 -8.40
CA PRO A 9 9.26 6.92 -8.17
C PRO A 9 8.41 5.66 -7.95
N TYR A 10 8.89 4.56 -8.49
CA TYR A 10 8.34 3.22 -8.33
C TYR A 10 9.35 2.34 -7.62
N TYR A 11 8.87 1.53 -6.70
CA TYR A 11 9.66 0.70 -5.81
C TYR A 11 9.30 -0.77 -5.97
N LEU A 12 10.31 -1.63 -5.93
CA LEU A 12 10.16 -3.09 -5.84
C LEU A 12 10.73 -3.59 -4.52
N PRO A 13 10.25 -4.72 -3.99
CA PRO A 13 10.85 -5.32 -2.80
C PRO A 13 12.30 -5.75 -3.09
N ASP A 14 13.19 -5.48 -2.14
CA ASP A 14 14.56 -6.00 -2.16
C ASP A 14 14.54 -7.46 -1.70
N LEU A 15 14.43 -8.39 -2.64
CA LEU A 15 14.31 -9.83 -2.35
C LEU A 15 15.51 -10.40 -1.58
N GLY A 16 16.67 -9.75 -1.65
CA GLY A 16 17.86 -10.15 -0.91
C GLY A 16 17.88 -9.71 0.55
N LYS A 17 17.02 -8.74 0.92
CA LYS A 17 17.05 -8.13 2.26
C LYS A 17 15.69 -8.07 2.95
N ILE A 18 14.59 -8.24 2.21
CA ILE A 18 13.26 -8.15 2.82
C ILE A 18 13.08 -9.23 3.88
N SER A 19 12.60 -8.84 5.04
CA SER A 19 12.30 -9.72 6.16
C SER A 19 11.04 -9.25 6.87
N ILE A 20 10.48 -10.10 7.71
CA ILE A 20 9.32 -9.76 8.53
C ILE A 20 9.70 -8.63 9.49
N LEU A 21 8.91 -7.56 9.50
CA LEU A 21 9.06 -6.47 10.45
C LEU A 21 8.34 -6.79 11.77
N ASP A 22 8.93 -6.32 12.87
CA ASP A 22 8.29 -6.38 14.18
C ASP A 22 7.05 -5.48 14.20
N ALA A 23 5.90 -6.08 14.45
CA ALA A 23 4.63 -5.37 14.50
C ALA A 23 4.46 -4.59 15.83
N PRO A 24 4.01 -3.32 15.78
CA PRO A 24 3.65 -2.59 16.97
C PRO A 24 2.65 -3.36 17.84
N LYS A 25 2.88 -3.36 19.15
CA LYS A 25 2.01 -4.05 20.11
C LYS A 25 0.70 -3.27 20.32
N GLY A 26 -0.34 -3.97 20.73
CA GLY A 26 -1.64 -3.37 21.06
C GLY A 26 -2.60 -3.25 19.87
N PHE A 27 -2.21 -3.76 18.71
CA PHE A 27 -3.04 -3.86 17.53
C PHE A 27 -3.34 -5.32 17.18
N GLU A 28 -4.49 -5.54 16.60
CA GLU A 28 -4.86 -6.81 15.97
C GLU A 28 -4.65 -6.68 14.46
N TYR A 29 -4.08 -7.72 13.83
CA TYR A 29 -3.75 -7.72 12.40
C TYR A 29 -4.54 -8.79 11.69
N GLU A 30 -5.10 -8.45 10.54
CA GLU A 30 -5.87 -9.37 9.70
C GLU A 30 -5.44 -9.27 8.24
N ILE A 31 -5.60 -10.39 7.52
CA ILE A 31 -5.47 -10.45 6.06
C ILE A 31 -6.84 -10.79 5.50
N LEU A 32 -7.32 -9.97 4.57
CA LEU A 32 -8.61 -10.14 3.91
C LEU A 32 -8.43 -10.26 2.41
N GLU A 33 -9.29 -11.05 1.78
CA GLU A 33 -9.32 -11.22 0.33
C GLU A 33 -10.75 -11.35 -0.21
N LYS A 34 -10.91 -11.07 -1.51
CA LYS A 34 -12.17 -11.24 -2.25
C LYS A 34 -13.36 -10.54 -1.58
N SER A 35 -14.44 -11.28 -1.33
CA SER A 35 -15.69 -10.75 -0.76
C SER A 35 -15.51 -10.16 0.64
N SER A 36 -14.51 -10.59 1.39
CA SER A 36 -14.23 -10.05 2.74
C SER A 36 -13.76 -8.59 2.72
N ILE A 37 -13.34 -8.07 1.55
CA ILE A 37 -12.89 -6.68 1.38
C ILE A 37 -14.08 -5.73 1.22
N HIS A 38 -15.25 -6.19 0.79
CA HIS A 38 -16.40 -5.35 0.41
C HIS A 38 -16.79 -4.32 1.47
N ASN A 39 -16.88 -4.75 2.71
CA ASN A 39 -17.31 -3.89 3.81
C ASN A 39 -16.31 -2.79 4.14
N LEU A 40 -15.05 -2.92 3.70
CA LEU A 40 -14.04 -1.89 3.92
C LEU A 40 -14.29 -0.63 3.09
N TYR A 41 -14.94 -0.74 1.93
CA TYR A 41 -15.27 0.41 1.08
C TYR A 41 -16.28 1.39 1.71
N GLU A 42 -16.97 0.95 2.77
CA GLU A 42 -17.90 1.79 3.55
C GLU A 42 -17.20 2.59 4.65
N ILE A 43 -15.90 2.32 4.88
CA ILE A 43 -15.10 2.99 5.91
C ILE A 43 -14.42 4.22 5.31
N ASP A 44 -14.64 5.38 5.91
CA ASP A 44 -14.02 6.64 5.49
C ASP A 44 -12.52 6.71 5.83
N ASN A 45 -11.81 7.62 5.16
CA ASN A 45 -10.41 7.99 5.41
C ASN A 45 -9.35 6.97 4.99
N PHE A 46 -9.68 6.02 4.11
CA PHE A 46 -8.75 5.06 3.53
C PHE A 46 -8.66 5.17 2.00
N ASN A 47 -8.64 6.39 1.47
CA ASN A 47 -8.74 6.67 0.03
C ASN A 47 -7.51 6.27 -0.79
N TYR A 48 -6.34 6.13 -0.16
CA TYR A 48 -5.13 5.65 -0.84
C TYR A 48 -5.03 4.13 -0.80
N ALA A 49 -5.48 3.51 0.28
CA ALA A 49 -5.54 2.06 0.39
C ALA A 49 -6.70 1.48 -0.42
N LEU A 50 -7.87 2.11 -0.39
CA LEU A 50 -9.08 1.65 -1.06
C LEU A 50 -9.46 2.59 -2.21
N GLN A 51 -8.63 2.65 -3.24
CA GLN A 51 -8.82 3.54 -4.39
C GLN A 51 -9.91 3.07 -5.35
N TYR A 52 -10.11 1.76 -5.42
CA TYR A 52 -11.06 1.13 -6.30
C TYR A 52 -12.24 0.62 -5.50
N ASN A 53 -13.39 0.51 -6.12
CA ASN A 53 -14.55 -0.14 -5.53
C ASN A 53 -14.68 -1.55 -6.08
N PHE A 54 -15.52 -2.35 -5.44
CA PHE A 54 -15.77 -3.73 -5.85
C PHE A 54 -16.18 -3.91 -7.33
N ASN A 55 -16.89 -2.93 -7.89
CA ASN A 55 -17.35 -2.94 -9.28
C ASN A 55 -16.35 -2.31 -10.26
N SER A 56 -15.17 -1.90 -9.82
CA SER A 56 -14.13 -1.36 -10.70
C SER A 56 -13.49 -2.48 -11.54
N GLN A 57 -12.84 -2.09 -12.64
CA GLN A 57 -12.07 -3.03 -13.46
C GLN A 57 -10.79 -3.53 -12.76
N ARG A 58 -10.36 -2.84 -11.71
CA ARG A 58 -9.16 -3.15 -10.91
C ARG A 58 -9.48 -3.01 -9.41
N PRO A 59 -10.33 -3.90 -8.86
CA PRO A 59 -10.62 -3.86 -7.44
C PRO A 59 -9.40 -4.28 -6.62
N GLU A 60 -9.37 -3.88 -5.37
CA GLU A 60 -8.43 -4.44 -4.40
C GLU A 60 -8.73 -5.93 -4.19
N VAL A 61 -7.70 -6.76 -4.30
CA VAL A 61 -7.82 -8.23 -4.25
C VAL A 61 -7.27 -8.83 -2.97
N LEU A 62 -6.39 -8.09 -2.28
CA LEU A 62 -5.77 -8.51 -1.03
C LEU A 62 -5.56 -7.28 -0.13
N VAL A 63 -5.84 -7.45 1.15
CA VAL A 63 -5.74 -6.39 2.16
C VAL A 63 -5.08 -6.93 3.42
N THR A 64 -4.16 -6.17 3.99
CA THR A 64 -3.74 -6.29 5.38
C THR A 64 -4.27 -5.10 6.16
N LEU A 65 -4.82 -5.32 7.33
CA LEU A 65 -5.34 -4.26 8.17
C LEU A 65 -4.93 -4.42 9.63
N ALA A 66 -4.95 -3.29 10.33
CA ALA A 66 -4.75 -3.22 11.76
C ALA A 66 -5.98 -2.67 12.44
N LYS A 67 -6.37 -3.29 13.55
CA LYS A 67 -7.44 -2.84 14.43
C LYS A 67 -6.89 -2.42 15.78
N TYR A 68 -7.47 -1.40 16.36
CA TYR A 68 -7.26 -0.99 17.73
C TYR A 68 -8.61 -0.95 18.45
N LYS A 69 -8.77 -1.76 19.50
CA LYS A 69 -10.04 -1.90 20.23
C LYS A 69 -11.25 -2.20 19.32
N GLY A 70 -11.03 -3.04 18.31
CA GLY A 70 -12.06 -3.44 17.34
C GLY A 70 -12.27 -2.51 16.16
N GLU A 71 -11.70 -1.29 16.17
CA GLU A 71 -11.83 -0.32 15.09
C GLU A 71 -10.66 -0.42 14.11
N VAL A 72 -10.94 -0.36 12.81
CA VAL A 72 -9.90 -0.34 11.76
C VAL A 72 -9.15 0.99 11.81
N VAL A 73 -7.84 0.94 11.99
CA VAL A 73 -6.99 2.13 12.13
C VAL A 73 -5.91 2.24 11.06
N GLY A 74 -5.66 1.18 10.33
CA GLY A 74 -4.72 1.14 9.21
C GLY A 74 -5.08 0.06 8.21
N ILE A 75 -4.89 0.34 6.92
CA ILE A 75 -5.13 -0.58 5.80
C ILE A 75 -3.97 -0.44 4.82
N ALA A 76 -3.40 -1.57 4.39
CA ALA A 76 -2.65 -1.68 3.15
C ALA A 76 -3.37 -2.64 2.22
N SER A 77 -3.50 -2.28 0.96
CA SER A 77 -4.22 -3.07 -0.04
C SER A 77 -3.43 -3.24 -1.31
N ALA A 78 -3.77 -4.25 -2.07
CA ALA A 78 -3.21 -4.51 -3.39
C ALA A 78 -4.32 -4.66 -4.43
N SER A 79 -4.14 -4.00 -5.58
CA SER A 79 -4.93 -4.19 -6.80
C SER A 79 -4.13 -4.98 -7.83
N ASP A 80 -4.80 -5.89 -8.55
CA ASP A 80 -4.19 -6.73 -9.58
C ASP A 80 -4.10 -5.99 -10.93
N ASP A 81 -3.23 -5.00 -11.01
CA ASP A 81 -3.09 -4.13 -12.18
C ASP A 81 -2.71 -4.87 -13.45
N CYS A 82 -2.01 -5.98 -13.32
CA CYS A 82 -1.73 -6.91 -14.43
C CYS A 82 -1.56 -8.35 -13.91
N LYS A 83 -1.33 -9.28 -14.83
CA LYS A 83 -1.23 -10.71 -14.50
C LYS A 83 -0.12 -11.06 -13.50
N THR A 84 0.92 -10.24 -13.39
CA THR A 84 2.11 -10.55 -12.60
C THR A 84 2.41 -9.53 -11.53
N MET A 85 1.92 -8.29 -11.65
CA MET A 85 2.27 -7.19 -10.75
C MET A 85 1.03 -6.59 -10.09
N TRP A 86 1.12 -6.42 -8.77
CA TRP A 86 0.06 -5.86 -7.95
C TRP A 86 0.51 -4.55 -7.29
N GLN A 87 -0.29 -3.50 -7.46
CA GLN A 87 0.00 -2.18 -6.89
C GLN A 87 -0.44 -2.11 -5.44
N ILE A 88 0.42 -1.53 -4.59
CA ILE A 88 0.13 -1.34 -3.17
C ILE A 88 -0.26 0.10 -2.88
N GLY A 89 -1.32 0.27 -2.10
CA GLY A 89 -1.71 1.50 -1.44
C GLY A 89 -1.79 1.31 0.07
N VAL A 90 -1.61 2.37 0.84
CA VAL A 90 -1.66 2.31 2.31
C VAL A 90 -2.20 3.59 2.92
N ASP A 91 -3.02 3.46 3.94
CA ASP A 91 -3.48 4.53 4.82
C ASP A 91 -3.43 4.11 6.29
N VAL A 92 -3.05 5.03 7.13
CA VAL A 92 -3.14 4.91 8.59
C VAL A 92 -3.82 6.16 9.13
N LEU A 93 -4.82 6.00 9.98
CA LEU A 93 -5.51 7.11 10.62
C LEU A 93 -4.55 7.97 11.44
N LEU A 94 -4.75 9.28 11.38
CA LEU A 94 -3.82 10.27 11.93
C LEU A 94 -3.37 9.99 13.39
N PRO A 95 -4.26 9.62 14.34
CA PRO A 95 -3.84 9.36 15.72
C PRO A 95 -2.89 8.17 15.88
N TYR A 96 -2.80 7.29 14.88
CA TYR A 96 -2.01 6.05 14.93
C TYR A 96 -0.75 6.09 14.07
N ARG A 97 -0.47 7.24 13.47
CA ARG A 97 0.75 7.46 12.67
C ARG A 97 1.99 7.62 13.56
N GLY A 98 3.17 7.48 12.95
CA GLY A 98 4.46 7.71 13.62
C GLY A 98 5.03 6.54 14.42
N ASN A 99 4.32 5.40 14.49
CA ASN A 99 4.78 4.19 15.20
C ASN A 99 5.19 3.03 14.26
N GLY A 100 5.26 3.28 12.96
CA GLY A 100 5.68 2.29 11.97
C GLY A 100 4.56 1.37 11.45
N LEU A 101 3.31 1.62 11.82
CA LEU A 101 2.18 0.76 11.45
C LEU A 101 2.02 0.62 9.92
N ALA A 102 2.15 1.73 9.18
CA ALA A 102 2.05 1.70 7.71
C ALA A 102 3.12 0.78 7.09
N ALA A 103 4.38 0.87 7.52
CA ALA A 103 5.45 0.04 7.00
C ALA A 103 5.22 -1.44 7.31
N VAL A 104 4.72 -1.76 8.49
CA VAL A 104 4.40 -3.15 8.88
C VAL A 104 3.25 -3.70 8.03
N LEU A 105 2.18 -2.95 7.82
CA LEU A 105 1.06 -3.38 6.98
C LEU A 105 1.49 -3.61 5.53
N VAL A 106 2.29 -2.71 4.96
CA VAL A 106 2.88 -2.88 3.62
C VAL A 106 3.80 -4.09 3.57
N ASN A 107 4.66 -4.29 4.58
CA ASN A 107 5.56 -5.44 4.64
C ASN A 107 4.79 -6.77 4.72
N MET A 108 3.78 -6.87 5.57
CA MET A 108 2.93 -8.07 5.66
C MET A 108 2.25 -8.37 4.32
N LEU A 109 1.67 -7.35 3.69
CA LEU A 109 1.01 -7.48 2.39
C LEU A 109 2.01 -7.92 1.31
N THR A 110 3.20 -7.33 1.29
CA THR A 110 4.27 -7.66 0.35
C THR A 110 4.67 -9.12 0.44
N LEU A 111 4.94 -9.60 1.66
CA LEU A 111 5.34 -11.00 1.89
C LEU A 111 4.23 -11.97 1.47
N GLU A 112 2.97 -11.63 1.71
CA GLU A 112 1.84 -12.45 1.29
C GLU A 112 1.69 -12.48 -0.23
N ILE A 113 1.86 -11.35 -0.94
CA ILE A 113 1.83 -11.28 -2.40
C ILE A 113 2.95 -12.09 -3.02
N LEU A 114 4.18 -11.97 -2.50
CA LEU A 114 5.34 -12.75 -2.95
C LEU A 114 5.13 -14.25 -2.75
N ASN A 115 4.55 -14.65 -1.60
CA ASN A 115 4.23 -16.05 -1.30
C ASN A 115 3.20 -16.64 -2.29
N ARG A 116 2.33 -15.81 -2.85
CA ARG A 116 1.37 -16.19 -3.90
C ARG A 116 1.96 -16.21 -5.31
N GLY A 117 3.23 -15.84 -5.48
CA GLY A 117 3.93 -15.83 -6.76
C GLY A 117 3.72 -14.58 -7.60
N TYR A 118 3.23 -13.48 -7.00
CA TYR A 118 3.07 -12.18 -7.66
C TYR A 118 4.15 -11.19 -7.23
N ILE A 119 4.32 -10.13 -8.01
CA ILE A 119 5.29 -9.07 -7.75
C ILE A 119 4.55 -7.84 -7.24
N PRO A 120 4.69 -7.49 -5.94
CA PRO A 120 4.13 -6.25 -5.45
C PRO A 120 5.00 -5.06 -5.89
N TYR A 121 4.38 -3.93 -6.23
CA TYR A 121 5.09 -2.68 -6.44
C TYR A 121 4.42 -1.53 -5.70
N TYR A 122 5.21 -0.56 -5.33
CA TYR A 122 4.80 0.62 -4.59
C TYR A 122 5.14 1.87 -5.39
N SER A 123 4.24 2.83 -5.47
CA SER A 123 4.52 4.12 -6.09
C SER A 123 3.93 5.25 -5.27
N THR A 124 4.55 6.42 -5.39
CA THR A 124 4.09 7.64 -4.72
C THR A 124 4.62 8.86 -5.46
N ASP A 125 4.07 10.04 -5.17
CA ASP A 125 4.63 11.29 -5.68
C ASP A 125 6.03 11.52 -5.11
N CYS A 126 6.91 12.11 -5.93
CA CYS A 126 8.28 12.43 -5.52
C CYS A 126 8.35 13.42 -4.34
N SER A 127 7.31 14.21 -4.14
CA SER A 127 7.18 15.13 -2.99
C SER A 127 6.67 14.46 -1.71
N ASN A 128 6.11 13.26 -1.80
CA ASN A 128 5.56 12.54 -0.64
C ASN A 128 6.65 11.72 0.07
N VAL A 129 7.52 12.43 0.79
CA VAL A 129 8.66 11.83 1.51
C VAL A 129 8.22 10.82 2.56
N ILE A 130 7.08 11.05 3.22
CA ILE A 130 6.54 10.12 4.23
C ILE A 130 6.22 8.77 3.58
N SER A 131 5.53 8.78 2.45
CA SER A 131 5.19 7.56 1.72
C SER A 131 6.43 6.83 1.19
N GLN A 132 7.45 7.57 0.74
CA GLN A 132 8.74 6.99 0.33
C GLN A 132 9.44 6.28 1.51
N HIS A 133 9.43 6.89 2.70
CA HIS A 133 9.97 6.26 3.91
C HIS A 133 9.21 4.98 4.29
N VAL A 134 7.90 4.96 4.11
CA VAL A 134 7.09 3.73 4.31
C VAL A 134 7.57 2.62 3.39
N ALA A 135 7.75 2.91 2.09
CA ALA A 135 8.23 1.93 1.13
C ALA A 135 9.60 1.35 1.51
N VAL A 136 10.57 2.22 1.78
CA VAL A 136 11.94 1.79 2.15
C VAL A 136 11.93 0.97 3.44
N ARG A 137 11.21 1.41 4.47
CA ARG A 137 11.10 0.69 5.73
C ARG A 137 10.40 -0.66 5.58
N ALA A 138 9.43 -0.77 4.67
CA ALA A 138 8.76 -2.02 4.37
C ALA A 138 9.62 -3.04 3.61
N GLY A 139 10.81 -2.65 3.15
CA GLY A 139 11.77 -3.51 2.45
C GLY A 139 11.86 -3.28 0.95
N TYR A 140 11.43 -2.12 0.47
CA TYR A 140 11.47 -1.73 -0.93
C TYR A 140 12.70 -0.88 -1.27
N ILE A 141 13.11 -0.96 -2.52
CA ILE A 141 14.15 -0.11 -3.13
C ILE A 141 13.59 0.57 -4.38
N PRO A 142 14.08 1.78 -4.74
CA PRO A 142 13.73 2.41 -6.00
C PRO A 142 14.11 1.53 -7.18
N ALA A 143 13.18 1.35 -8.12
CA ALA A 143 13.37 0.51 -9.29
C ALA A 143 13.32 1.30 -10.61
N TRP A 144 12.33 2.18 -10.77
CA TRP A 144 12.21 3.09 -11.93
C TRP A 144 11.46 4.36 -11.54
N ALA A 145 11.40 5.30 -12.46
CA ALA A 145 10.58 6.50 -12.32
C ALA A 145 9.71 6.70 -13.55
N HIS A 146 8.49 7.15 -13.34
CA HIS A 146 7.58 7.59 -14.38
C HIS A 146 7.60 9.12 -14.45
N CYS A 147 8.06 9.66 -15.59
CA CYS A 147 8.03 11.08 -15.86
C CYS A 147 6.80 11.42 -16.71
N PHE A 148 6.07 12.44 -16.33
CA PHE A 148 4.89 12.87 -17.06
C PHE A 148 4.82 14.40 -17.16
N ARG A 149 4.03 14.86 -18.12
CA ARG A 149 3.65 16.28 -18.22
C ARG A 149 2.14 16.40 -18.32
N THR A 150 1.58 17.36 -17.62
CA THR A 150 0.17 17.69 -17.67
C THR A 150 -0.02 19.12 -18.10
N ARG A 151 -1.02 19.39 -18.95
CA ARG A 151 -1.46 20.76 -19.27
C ARG A 151 -2.20 21.32 -18.07
N ILE A 152 -1.91 22.58 -17.75
CA ILE A 152 -2.68 23.33 -16.75
C ILE A 152 -3.84 24.04 -17.47
#